data_a274cef73b59c20c6e6184fd51f6ab86
#
_entry.id   a274cef73b59c20c6e6184fd51f6ab86
#
_cell.length_a   1.000
_cell.length_b   1.000
_cell.length_c   1.000
_cell.angle_alpha   90.00
_cell.angle_beta   90.00
_cell.angle_gamma   90.00
#
_symmetry.space_group_name_H-M   'P 1'
#
loop_
_entity.id
_entity.type
_entity.pdbx_description
1 polymer ?
#
loop_
_entity_poly.entity_id
_entity_poly.type
_entity_poly.pdbx_seq_one_letter_code
_entity_poly.pdbx_strand_id
1 'polypeptide(L)'
;MKKIFSSALYIAVAICMIGCAKTTTQGPNEAYKRYFDAWMEINHPGLQPQGLGYYVIDEKPGTGTEVEDDGFVLVDYKITDLEGNISSYSDAETAKKLGEYSETDYYGPKFWTTAKTTLPAGLSSALIGQKVGTSRTIIIPSWLMSYKSYGSEDDYLDPPLKKDEEYDASSFSNTIYEFKVMDYTEDILQWQIDSIGRFFANESVKIDGKPANEVFSGMTAKDSVSTGFYYKQLSAPADTAAFSKDTTIYINYTGKLLNGLVFDTTIERVAKDNGLYSAGKT
;
A
#
# COMPACT_ATOMS: atom_id res chain seq x y z
N MET A 1 -50.79 -55.87 -23.77
CA MET A 1 -50.64 -54.45 -24.26
C MET A 1 -50.48 -53.42 -23.16
N LYS A 2 -51.17 -53.50 -21.98
CA LYS A 2 -50.99 -52.48 -20.90
C LYS A 2 -49.61 -52.43 -20.23
N LYS A 3 -48.85 -53.52 -20.16
CA LYS A 3 -47.50 -53.52 -19.54
C LYS A 3 -46.39 -52.86 -20.43
N ILE A 4 -46.56 -52.91 -21.76
CA ILE A 4 -45.60 -52.34 -22.71
C ILE A 4 -45.70 -50.80 -22.71
N PHE A 5 -46.92 -50.25 -22.59
CA PHE A 5 -47.15 -48.82 -22.50
C PHE A 5 -46.57 -48.20 -21.21
N SER A 6 -46.64 -48.93 -20.10
CA SER A 6 -46.06 -48.44 -18.84
C SER A 6 -44.53 -48.35 -18.90
N SER A 7 -43.84 -49.34 -19.48
CA SER A 7 -42.39 -49.33 -19.62
C SER A 7 -41.88 -48.25 -20.58
N ALA A 8 -42.61 -47.98 -21.67
CA ALA A 8 -42.28 -46.91 -22.61
C ALA A 8 -42.42 -45.53 -21.97
N LEU A 9 -43.41 -45.34 -21.08
CA LEU A 9 -43.60 -44.07 -20.35
C LEU A 9 -42.47 -43.78 -19.35
N TYR A 10 -41.98 -44.81 -18.62
CA TYR A 10 -40.83 -44.63 -17.71
C TYR A 10 -39.52 -44.34 -18.45
N ILE A 11 -39.30 -44.93 -19.61
CA ILE A 11 -38.13 -44.63 -20.46
C ILE A 11 -38.20 -43.20 -21.01
N ALA A 12 -39.35 -42.72 -21.45
CA ALA A 12 -39.55 -41.36 -21.93
C ALA A 12 -39.33 -40.33 -20.82
N VAL A 13 -39.80 -40.58 -19.59
CA VAL A 13 -39.56 -39.70 -18.43
C VAL A 13 -38.08 -39.73 -18.00
N ALA A 14 -37.40 -40.87 -18.06
CA ALA A 14 -35.97 -40.94 -17.78
C ALA A 14 -35.10 -40.16 -18.81
N ILE A 15 -35.48 -40.21 -20.08
CA ILE A 15 -34.80 -39.43 -21.16
C ILE A 15 -35.03 -37.93 -21.00
N CYS A 16 -36.19 -37.48 -20.55
CA CYS A 16 -36.44 -36.08 -20.25
C CYS A 16 -35.65 -35.54 -19.05
N MET A 17 -35.20 -36.40 -18.13
CA MET A 17 -34.37 -36.00 -16.99
C MET A 17 -32.86 -35.93 -17.30
N ILE A 18 -32.41 -36.42 -18.46
CA ILE A 18 -31.04 -36.35 -18.94
C ILE A 18 -30.82 -35.06 -19.78
N GLY A 19 -31.90 -34.37 -20.12
CA GLY A 19 -31.86 -33.11 -20.85
C GLY A 19 -31.65 -31.92 -19.93
N CYS A 20 -30.48 -31.30 -20.05
CA CYS A 20 -30.09 -30.00 -19.50
C CYS A 20 -29.59 -29.97 -18.04
N ALA A 21 -28.61 -30.79 -17.71
CA ALA A 21 -27.50 -30.20 -17.01
C ALA A 21 -26.61 -29.51 -18.07
N LYS A 22 -26.97 -28.31 -18.52
CA LYS A 22 -25.97 -27.38 -19.01
C LYS A 22 -25.01 -27.20 -17.85
N THR A 23 -23.91 -27.91 -17.84
CA THR A 23 -22.71 -27.48 -17.14
C THR A 23 -22.31 -26.18 -17.84
N THR A 24 -22.89 -25.07 -17.40
CA THR A 24 -22.29 -23.76 -17.61
C THR A 24 -20.93 -23.90 -16.96
N THR A 25 -19.89 -24.04 -17.77
CA THR A 25 -18.53 -23.87 -17.33
C THR A 25 -18.46 -22.42 -16.89
N GLN A 26 -18.67 -22.22 -15.60
CA GLN A 26 -18.62 -20.87 -15.04
C GLN A 26 -17.18 -20.40 -15.14
N GLY A 27 -16.97 -19.23 -15.73
CA GLY A 27 -15.68 -18.61 -15.73
C GLY A 27 -15.20 -18.37 -14.28
N PRO A 28 -13.89 -18.36 -14.05
CA PRO A 28 -13.34 -18.14 -12.71
C PRO A 28 -13.87 -16.84 -12.08
N ASN A 29 -14.08 -15.78 -12.86
CA ASN A 29 -14.62 -14.52 -12.38
C ASN A 29 -16.05 -14.61 -11.85
N GLU A 30 -16.93 -15.39 -12.48
CA GLU A 30 -18.27 -15.65 -11.95
C GLU A 30 -18.25 -16.34 -10.58
N ALA A 31 -17.31 -17.22 -10.33
CA ALA A 31 -17.15 -17.87 -9.03
C ALA A 31 -16.74 -16.86 -7.96
N TYR A 32 -15.76 -15.98 -8.26
CA TYR A 32 -15.34 -14.91 -7.36
C TYR A 32 -16.46 -13.92 -7.08
N LYS A 33 -17.22 -13.53 -8.10
CA LYS A 33 -18.37 -12.63 -7.91
C LYS A 33 -19.43 -13.26 -6.99
N ARG A 34 -19.82 -14.50 -7.24
CA ARG A 34 -20.82 -15.16 -6.38
C ARG A 34 -20.37 -15.31 -4.94
N TYR A 35 -19.09 -15.59 -4.71
CA TYR A 35 -18.52 -15.60 -3.39
C TYR A 35 -18.64 -14.21 -2.74
N PHE A 36 -18.26 -13.17 -3.46
CA PHE A 36 -18.36 -11.80 -2.99
C PHE A 36 -19.80 -11.40 -2.66
N ASP A 37 -20.76 -11.65 -3.57
CA ASP A 37 -22.17 -11.34 -3.37
C ASP A 37 -22.75 -12.06 -2.15
N ALA A 38 -22.44 -13.35 -1.98
CA ALA A 38 -22.88 -14.12 -0.82
C ALA A 38 -22.26 -13.61 0.49
N TRP A 39 -20.98 -13.25 0.46
CA TRP A 39 -20.29 -12.68 1.60
C TRP A 39 -20.90 -11.33 1.99
N MET A 40 -21.19 -10.44 1.01
CA MET A 40 -21.85 -9.15 1.23
C MET A 40 -23.26 -9.33 1.81
N GLU A 41 -24.04 -10.26 1.28
CA GLU A 41 -25.40 -10.54 1.79
C GLU A 41 -25.39 -10.96 3.27
N ILE A 42 -24.39 -11.73 3.68
CA ILE A 42 -24.26 -12.24 5.05
C ILE A 42 -23.72 -11.17 6.00
N ASN A 43 -22.67 -10.43 5.59
CA ASN A 43 -21.93 -9.55 6.49
C ASN A 43 -22.41 -8.09 6.44
N HIS A 44 -22.93 -7.63 5.29
CA HIS A 44 -23.38 -6.25 5.07
C HIS A 44 -24.69 -6.21 4.27
N PRO A 45 -25.77 -6.84 4.74
CA PRO A 45 -27.03 -6.94 4.01
C PRO A 45 -27.59 -5.55 3.68
N GLY A 46 -27.89 -5.34 2.40
CA GLY A 46 -28.48 -4.09 1.90
C GLY A 46 -27.52 -2.93 1.72
N LEU A 47 -26.20 -3.11 1.99
CA LEU A 47 -25.21 -2.09 1.69
C LEU A 47 -25.10 -1.86 0.18
N GLN A 48 -25.18 -0.60 -0.26
CA GLN A 48 -25.14 -0.24 -1.67
C GLN A 48 -23.76 0.21 -2.10
N PRO A 49 -23.31 -0.13 -3.32
CA PRO A 49 -22.03 0.32 -3.85
C PRO A 49 -22.02 1.83 -4.11
N GLN A 50 -20.83 2.41 -4.04
CA GLN A 50 -20.56 3.82 -4.34
C GLN A 50 -19.50 3.94 -5.45
N GLY A 51 -19.42 5.11 -6.07
CA GLY A 51 -18.45 5.41 -7.12
C GLY A 51 -18.46 4.37 -8.24
N LEU A 52 -17.33 3.74 -8.51
CA LEU A 52 -17.19 2.69 -9.53
C LEU A 52 -17.73 1.31 -9.08
N GLY A 53 -18.23 1.16 -7.84
CA GLY A 53 -18.74 -0.10 -7.32
C GLY A 53 -18.05 -0.60 -6.05
N TYR A 54 -17.29 0.24 -5.35
CA TYR A 54 -16.77 -0.07 -4.01
C TYR A 54 -17.85 0.16 -2.94
N TYR A 55 -17.69 -0.42 -1.77
CA TYR A 55 -18.66 -0.31 -0.67
C TYR A 55 -18.01 0.37 0.53
N VAL A 56 -18.72 1.31 1.16
CA VAL A 56 -18.25 1.99 2.38
C VAL A 56 -18.93 1.37 3.59
N ILE A 57 -18.13 0.73 4.46
CA ILE A 57 -18.62 0.12 5.71
C ILE A 57 -18.70 1.16 6.82
N ASP A 58 -17.64 1.97 6.93
CA ASP A 58 -17.54 3.03 7.95
C ASP A 58 -16.83 4.24 7.36
N GLU A 59 -17.25 5.43 7.78
CA GLU A 59 -16.68 6.69 7.35
C GLU A 59 -16.76 7.74 8.44
N LYS A 60 -15.63 8.41 8.65
CA LYS A 60 -15.52 9.65 9.40
C LYS A 60 -14.93 10.72 8.47
N PRO A 61 -15.74 11.69 8.02
CA PRO A 61 -15.27 12.73 7.09
C PRO A 61 -14.17 13.60 7.70
N GLY A 62 -13.18 13.94 6.89
CA GLY A 62 -12.18 14.95 7.19
C GLY A 62 -12.65 16.37 6.84
N THR A 63 -11.86 17.36 7.27
CA THR A 63 -12.16 18.79 7.02
C THR A 63 -10.99 19.54 6.37
N GLY A 64 -9.87 18.84 6.10
CA GLY A 64 -8.68 19.43 5.50
C GLY A 64 -8.75 19.57 3.98
N THR A 65 -7.59 19.66 3.35
CA THR A 65 -7.44 19.78 1.89
C THR A 65 -8.05 18.56 1.20
N GLU A 66 -8.67 18.77 0.06
CA GLU A 66 -9.23 17.72 -0.78
C GLU A 66 -8.12 17.00 -1.55
N VAL A 67 -8.24 15.69 -1.68
CA VAL A 67 -7.35 14.84 -2.46
C VAL A 67 -7.76 14.93 -3.92
N GLU A 68 -6.85 15.38 -4.78
CA GLU A 68 -7.06 15.53 -6.21
C GLU A 68 -6.27 14.48 -7.02
N ASP A 69 -6.52 14.41 -8.31
CA ASP A 69 -5.73 13.64 -9.27
C ASP A 69 -4.28 14.17 -9.35
N ASP A 70 -3.35 13.30 -9.75
CA ASP A 70 -1.95 13.63 -10.02
C ASP A 70 -1.16 14.19 -8.82
N GLY A 71 -1.59 13.89 -7.59
CA GLY A 71 -0.92 14.26 -6.36
C GLY A 71 -0.38 13.09 -5.55
N PHE A 72 -0.03 13.39 -4.31
CA PHE A 72 0.50 12.44 -3.33
C PHE A 72 -0.30 12.55 -2.04
N VAL A 73 -0.90 11.45 -1.63
CA VAL A 73 -1.68 11.37 -0.41
C VAL A 73 -0.95 10.55 0.64
N LEU A 74 -0.75 11.12 1.82
CA LEU A 74 -0.15 10.43 2.97
C LEU A 74 -1.25 9.66 3.69
N VAL A 75 -1.11 8.34 3.77
CA VAL A 75 -2.16 7.44 4.26
C VAL A 75 -1.63 6.52 5.35
N ASP A 76 -2.35 6.46 6.45
CA ASP A 76 -2.23 5.41 7.45
C ASP A 76 -3.25 4.32 7.09
N TYR A 77 -2.84 3.04 7.03
CA TYR A 77 -3.69 2.01 6.44
C TYR A 77 -3.45 0.59 6.96
N LYS A 78 -4.47 -0.22 6.82
CA LYS A 78 -4.43 -1.67 6.94
C LYS A 78 -5.28 -2.29 5.82
N ILE A 79 -4.75 -3.33 5.18
CA ILE A 79 -5.38 -4.02 4.06
C ILE A 79 -5.56 -5.48 4.42
N THR A 80 -6.78 -5.98 4.26
CA THR A 80 -7.11 -7.38 4.50
C THR A 80 -7.90 -7.98 3.35
N ASP A 81 -7.93 -9.31 3.26
CA ASP A 81 -8.94 -10.01 2.48
C ASP A 81 -10.28 -10.08 3.24
N LEU A 82 -11.29 -10.72 2.64
CA LEU A 82 -12.61 -10.87 3.26
C LEU A 82 -12.61 -11.84 4.46
N GLU A 83 -11.60 -12.68 4.57
CA GLU A 83 -11.38 -13.62 5.68
C GLU A 83 -10.66 -12.97 6.86
N GLY A 84 -10.17 -11.73 6.68
CA GLY A 84 -9.46 -10.96 7.71
C GLY A 84 -7.94 -11.21 7.73
N ASN A 85 -7.37 -11.90 6.74
CA ASN A 85 -5.93 -12.05 6.63
C ASN A 85 -5.32 -10.70 6.21
N ILE A 86 -4.34 -10.24 6.95
CA ILE A 86 -3.67 -8.95 6.70
C ILE A 86 -2.63 -9.14 5.60
N SER A 87 -2.75 -8.34 4.52
CA SER A 87 -1.81 -8.35 3.40
C SER A 87 -0.84 -7.17 3.41
N SER A 88 -1.22 -6.04 4.03
CA SER A 88 -0.36 -4.87 4.15
C SER A 88 -0.86 -3.93 5.25
N TYR A 89 0.05 -3.16 5.83
CA TYR A 89 -0.25 -2.24 6.93
C TYR A 89 0.84 -1.18 7.05
N SER A 90 0.54 -0.11 7.79
CA SER A 90 1.47 0.99 8.06
C SER A 90 1.95 1.04 9.51
N ASP A 91 1.33 0.33 10.44
CA ASP A 91 1.61 0.47 11.87
C ASP A 91 2.50 -0.63 12.47
N ALA A 92 3.34 -0.25 13.45
CA ALA A 92 4.28 -1.15 14.13
C ALA A 92 3.60 -2.21 15.01
N GLU A 93 2.42 -1.93 15.55
CA GLU A 93 1.72 -2.85 16.45
C GLU A 93 1.18 -4.05 15.67
N THR A 94 0.71 -3.83 14.46
CA THR A 94 0.34 -4.92 13.55
C THR A 94 1.55 -5.77 13.19
N ALA A 95 2.69 -5.16 12.85
CA ALA A 95 3.95 -5.87 12.59
C ALA A 95 4.36 -6.77 13.77
N LYS A 96 4.29 -6.24 14.99
CA LYS A 96 4.60 -7.01 16.21
C LYS A 96 3.66 -8.18 16.43
N LYS A 97 2.35 -7.99 16.21
CA LYS A 97 1.34 -9.05 16.34
C LYS A 97 1.53 -10.17 15.32
N LEU A 98 2.00 -9.82 14.11
CA LEU A 98 2.30 -10.79 13.06
C LEU A 98 3.69 -11.45 13.23
N GLY A 99 4.54 -10.95 14.13
CA GLY A 99 5.91 -11.41 14.29
C GLY A 99 6.86 -10.93 13.19
N GLU A 100 6.49 -9.90 12.46
CA GLU A 100 7.21 -9.32 11.30
C GLU A 100 7.92 -8.00 11.65
N TYR A 101 7.89 -7.58 12.92
CA TYR A 101 8.49 -6.32 13.34
C TYR A 101 10.01 -6.31 13.17
N SER A 102 10.53 -5.28 12.54
CA SER A 102 11.96 -5.00 12.40
C SER A 102 12.26 -3.57 12.85
N GLU A 103 13.30 -3.37 13.63
CA GLU A 103 13.76 -2.04 14.08
C GLU A 103 14.29 -1.17 12.93
N THR A 104 14.65 -1.79 11.79
CA THR A 104 15.17 -1.10 10.61
C THR A 104 14.07 -0.67 9.65
N ASP A 105 12.84 -1.17 9.83
CA ASP A 105 11.73 -0.87 8.94
C ASP A 105 11.00 0.40 9.38
N TYR A 106 10.46 1.11 8.40
CA TYR A 106 9.62 2.27 8.66
C TYR A 106 8.18 1.85 8.92
N TYR A 107 7.66 2.19 10.09
CA TYR A 107 6.25 2.08 10.45
C TYR A 107 5.65 3.47 10.62
N GLY A 108 4.59 3.74 9.89
CA GLY A 108 3.90 5.01 9.86
C GLY A 108 3.23 5.24 8.51
N PRO A 109 2.50 6.35 8.36
CA PRO A 109 1.81 6.68 7.12
C PRO A 109 2.76 6.66 5.91
N LYS A 110 2.25 6.17 4.76
CA LYS A 110 3.00 6.08 3.51
C LYS A 110 2.33 6.92 2.43
N PHE A 111 3.11 7.44 1.51
CA PHE A 111 2.58 8.13 0.35
C PHE A 111 2.08 7.15 -0.70
N TRP A 112 0.83 7.38 -1.13
CA TRP A 112 0.28 6.83 -2.36
C TRP A 112 0.20 7.95 -3.39
N THR A 113 0.49 7.65 -4.66
CA THR A 113 0.29 8.62 -5.73
C THR A 113 -1.10 8.44 -6.33
N THR A 114 -1.80 9.55 -6.55
CA THR A 114 -3.12 9.57 -7.17
C THR A 114 -3.07 9.68 -8.70
N ALA A 115 -1.87 9.70 -9.28
CA ALA A 115 -1.70 9.70 -10.73
C ALA A 115 -2.42 8.48 -11.36
N LYS A 116 -2.98 8.69 -12.53
CA LYS A 116 -3.74 7.66 -13.27
C LYS A 116 -2.95 6.36 -13.38
N THR A 117 -3.60 5.23 -13.18
CA THR A 117 -3.05 3.87 -13.27
C THR A 117 -2.00 3.49 -12.21
N THR A 118 -1.81 4.26 -11.17
CA THR A 118 -0.90 3.93 -10.07
C THR A 118 -1.58 3.22 -8.91
N LEU A 119 -2.88 3.46 -8.73
CA LEU A 119 -3.73 2.76 -7.77
C LEU A 119 -4.75 1.88 -8.48
N PRO A 120 -5.23 0.79 -7.84
CA PRO A 120 -6.39 0.07 -8.31
C PRO A 120 -7.58 1.01 -8.53
N ALA A 121 -8.38 0.77 -9.58
CA ALA A 121 -9.46 1.66 -9.97
C ALA A 121 -10.46 1.94 -8.83
N GLY A 122 -10.81 0.91 -8.04
CA GLY A 122 -11.70 1.06 -6.88
C GLY A 122 -11.10 1.91 -5.78
N LEU A 123 -9.81 1.77 -5.50
CA LEU A 123 -9.12 2.56 -4.48
C LEU A 123 -8.98 4.02 -4.91
N SER A 124 -8.61 4.27 -6.17
CA SER A 124 -8.55 5.61 -6.74
C SER A 124 -9.91 6.31 -6.64
N SER A 125 -11.00 5.62 -7.05
CA SER A 125 -12.37 6.15 -6.96
C SER A 125 -12.82 6.44 -5.52
N ALA A 126 -12.34 5.67 -4.54
CA ALA A 126 -12.69 5.86 -3.13
C ALA A 126 -11.87 6.94 -2.42
N LEU A 127 -10.70 7.28 -2.97
CA LEU A 127 -9.73 8.19 -2.35
C LEU A 127 -9.83 9.61 -2.88
N ILE A 128 -9.97 9.77 -4.20
CA ILE A 128 -10.09 11.08 -4.85
C ILE A 128 -11.38 11.77 -4.38
N GLY A 129 -11.30 13.07 -4.12
CA GLY A 129 -12.39 13.87 -3.55
C GLY A 129 -12.53 13.75 -2.02
N GLN A 130 -11.73 12.87 -1.37
CA GLN A 130 -11.70 12.83 0.10
C GLN A 130 -10.89 13.98 0.66
N LYS A 131 -11.18 14.37 1.91
CA LYS A 131 -10.45 15.43 2.59
C LYS A 131 -9.44 14.87 3.59
N VAL A 132 -8.34 15.55 3.76
CA VAL A 132 -7.39 15.26 4.84
C VAL A 132 -8.13 15.19 6.18
N GLY A 133 -7.85 14.14 6.94
CA GLY A 133 -8.55 13.79 8.16
C GLY A 133 -9.67 12.76 7.98
N THR A 134 -10.08 12.43 6.74
CA THR A 134 -11.05 11.35 6.48
C THR A 134 -10.48 10.00 6.91
N SER A 135 -11.29 9.22 7.62
CA SER A 135 -11.04 7.79 7.85
C SER A 135 -12.14 6.98 7.20
N ARG A 136 -11.78 5.92 6.51
CA ARG A 136 -12.73 5.02 5.83
C ARG A 136 -12.37 3.55 6.04
N THR A 137 -13.41 2.72 6.13
CA THR A 137 -13.30 1.28 5.89
C THR A 137 -14.15 0.96 4.66
N ILE A 138 -13.51 0.45 3.63
CA ILE A 138 -14.16 0.18 2.34
C ILE A 138 -13.88 -1.26 1.91
N ILE A 139 -14.82 -1.84 1.16
CA ILE A 139 -14.63 -3.11 0.46
C ILE A 139 -14.52 -2.81 -1.03
N ILE A 140 -13.47 -3.32 -1.64
CA ILE A 140 -13.24 -3.21 -3.08
C ILE A 140 -13.35 -4.62 -3.67
N PRO A 141 -14.34 -4.88 -4.54
CA PRO A 141 -14.44 -6.16 -5.24
C PRO A 141 -13.25 -6.38 -6.18
N SER A 142 -12.91 -7.63 -6.44
CA SER A 142 -11.73 -8.04 -7.19
C SER A 142 -11.62 -7.38 -8.56
N TRP A 143 -12.72 -7.15 -9.26
CA TRP A 143 -12.72 -6.51 -10.57
C TRP A 143 -12.29 -5.03 -10.55
N LEU A 144 -12.44 -4.34 -9.40
CA LEU A 144 -11.96 -2.97 -9.18
C LEU A 144 -10.54 -2.92 -8.60
N MET A 145 -9.94 -4.07 -8.29
CA MET A 145 -8.54 -4.16 -7.87
C MET A 145 -7.56 -4.15 -9.06
N SER A 146 -8.08 -4.21 -10.28
CA SER A 146 -7.29 -4.09 -11.50
C SER A 146 -6.79 -2.67 -11.72
N TYR A 147 -5.55 -2.55 -12.20
CA TYR A 147 -5.02 -1.30 -12.77
C TYR A 147 -5.56 -1.05 -14.18
N LYS A 148 -6.10 -2.08 -14.84
CA LYS A 148 -6.89 -1.92 -16.06
C LYS A 148 -8.27 -1.48 -15.64
N SER A 149 -8.73 -0.35 -16.14
CA SER A 149 -10.12 0.03 -15.99
C SER A 149 -10.98 -0.92 -16.83
N TYR A 150 -11.67 -1.84 -16.19
CA TYR A 150 -12.84 -2.46 -16.79
C TYR A 150 -13.93 -1.40 -16.83
N GLY A 151 -14.60 -1.23 -17.97
CA GLY A 151 -15.64 -0.23 -18.11
C GLY A 151 -16.90 -0.55 -17.29
N SER A 152 -17.08 -1.83 -16.96
CA SER A 152 -18.22 -2.34 -16.19
C SER A 152 -17.86 -3.67 -15.50
N GLU A 153 -18.71 -4.12 -14.60
CA GLU A 153 -18.66 -5.45 -14.01
C GLU A 153 -18.82 -6.55 -15.05
N ASP A 154 -19.67 -6.32 -16.07
CA ASP A 154 -19.87 -7.26 -17.18
C ASP A 154 -18.58 -7.46 -17.97
N ASP A 155 -17.79 -6.40 -18.21
CA ASP A 155 -16.48 -6.51 -18.87
C ASP A 155 -15.48 -7.35 -18.05
N TYR A 156 -15.60 -7.36 -16.73
CA TYR A 156 -14.80 -8.20 -15.85
C TYR A 156 -15.27 -9.66 -15.89
N LEU A 157 -16.57 -9.90 -15.95
CA LEU A 157 -17.13 -11.26 -15.95
C LEU A 157 -16.91 -11.98 -17.28
N ASP A 158 -16.95 -11.23 -18.39
CA ASP A 158 -16.73 -11.75 -19.75
C ASP A 158 -15.68 -10.86 -20.47
N PRO A 159 -14.43 -10.85 -20.03
CA PRO A 159 -13.42 -10.01 -20.62
C PRO A 159 -13.20 -10.39 -22.08
N PRO A 160 -13.08 -9.40 -22.99
CA PRO A 160 -12.73 -9.64 -24.37
C PRO A 160 -11.28 -10.18 -24.45
N LEU A 161 -11.13 -11.49 -24.37
CA LEU A 161 -9.83 -12.15 -24.46
C LEU A 161 -9.25 -11.95 -25.86
N LYS A 162 -8.04 -11.44 -25.94
CA LYS A 162 -7.23 -11.60 -27.14
C LYS A 162 -6.88 -13.08 -27.28
N LYS A 163 -6.85 -13.57 -28.51
CA LYS A 163 -6.81 -14.96 -28.89
C LYS A 163 -5.69 -15.82 -28.24
N ASP A 164 -4.71 -15.19 -27.57
CA ASP A 164 -3.55 -15.79 -26.94
C ASP A 164 -3.29 -15.31 -25.50
N GLU A 165 -4.22 -14.60 -24.86
CA GLU A 165 -4.11 -14.19 -23.45
C GLU A 165 -4.85 -15.19 -22.56
N GLU A 166 -4.07 -15.91 -21.74
CA GLU A 166 -4.60 -16.70 -20.64
C GLU A 166 -5.00 -15.72 -19.52
N TYR A 167 -6.28 -15.70 -19.17
CA TYR A 167 -6.79 -14.82 -18.12
C TYR A 167 -6.57 -15.50 -16.75
N ASP A 168 -5.69 -14.94 -15.93
CA ASP A 168 -5.49 -15.36 -14.55
C ASP A 168 -6.38 -14.54 -13.60
N ALA A 169 -7.55 -15.07 -13.29
CA ALA A 169 -8.48 -14.48 -12.33
C ALA A 169 -7.96 -14.53 -10.88
N SER A 170 -6.94 -15.35 -10.59
CA SER A 170 -6.33 -15.46 -9.26
C SER A 170 -5.48 -14.24 -8.88
N SER A 171 -5.20 -13.35 -9.84
CA SER A 171 -4.36 -12.16 -9.63
C SER A 171 -5.03 -11.08 -8.78
N PHE A 172 -6.36 -11.11 -8.63
CA PHE A 172 -7.10 -10.06 -7.90
C PHE A 172 -8.05 -10.67 -6.88
N SER A 173 -7.92 -10.23 -5.63
CA SER A 173 -8.82 -10.64 -4.55
C SER A 173 -9.75 -9.51 -4.13
N ASN A 174 -10.92 -9.86 -3.59
CA ASN A 174 -11.76 -8.91 -2.89
C ASN A 174 -11.01 -8.40 -1.66
N THR A 175 -10.97 -7.10 -1.47
CA THR A 175 -10.04 -6.49 -0.51
C THR A 175 -10.76 -5.47 0.36
N ILE A 176 -10.46 -5.47 1.65
CA ILE A 176 -10.91 -4.48 2.61
C ILE A 176 -9.76 -3.51 2.87
N TYR A 177 -9.99 -2.23 2.67
CA TYR A 177 -9.09 -1.16 3.04
C TYR A 177 -9.63 -0.41 4.25
N GLU A 178 -8.88 -0.41 5.33
CA GLU A 178 -9.04 0.53 6.42
C GLU A 178 -7.98 1.61 6.22
N PHE A 179 -8.37 2.87 6.03
CA PHE A 179 -7.38 3.93 5.82
C PHE A 179 -7.80 5.26 6.43
N LYS A 180 -6.79 6.08 6.74
CA LYS A 180 -6.95 7.46 7.15
C LYS A 180 -6.08 8.37 6.29
N VAL A 181 -6.68 9.39 5.69
CA VAL A 181 -5.97 10.44 4.95
C VAL A 181 -5.30 11.37 5.93
N MET A 182 -3.98 11.32 6.00
CA MET A 182 -3.19 12.08 6.97
C MET A 182 -2.74 13.43 6.42
N ASP A 183 -2.41 13.49 5.14
CA ASP A 183 -1.98 14.70 4.45
C ASP A 183 -2.12 14.53 2.93
N TYR A 184 -2.02 15.64 2.17
CA TYR A 184 -2.04 15.65 0.72
C TYR A 184 -1.11 16.74 0.19
N THR A 185 -0.39 16.47 -0.88
CA THR A 185 0.45 17.44 -1.57
C THR A 185 0.56 17.12 -3.06
N GLU A 186 0.68 18.16 -3.88
CA GLU A 186 1.04 18.05 -5.30
C GLU A 186 2.57 18.03 -5.49
N ASP A 187 3.32 18.58 -4.53
CA ASP A 187 4.79 18.63 -4.56
C ASP A 187 5.39 17.80 -3.42
N ILE A 188 5.65 16.53 -3.71
CA ILE A 188 6.22 15.58 -2.74
C ILE A 188 7.64 16.00 -2.31
N LEU A 189 8.42 16.62 -3.20
CA LEU A 189 9.78 17.04 -2.86
C LEU A 189 9.75 18.18 -1.84
N GLN A 190 8.94 19.21 -2.08
CA GLN A 190 8.79 20.33 -1.14
C GLN A 190 8.22 19.85 0.19
N TRP A 191 7.23 18.95 0.17
CA TRP A 191 6.67 18.36 1.38
C TRP A 191 7.73 17.62 2.22
N GLN A 192 8.61 16.84 1.57
CA GLN A 192 9.71 16.13 2.23
C GLN A 192 10.73 17.10 2.85
N ILE A 193 11.10 18.15 2.12
CA ILE A 193 12.01 19.21 2.62
C ILE A 193 11.43 19.87 3.87
N ASP A 194 10.16 20.26 3.82
CA ASP A 194 9.45 20.87 4.93
C ASP A 194 9.33 19.91 6.13
N SER A 195 9.14 18.62 5.85
CA SER A 195 9.10 17.56 6.88
C SER A 195 10.45 17.41 7.60
N ILE A 196 11.58 17.47 6.87
CA ILE A 196 12.91 17.48 7.47
C ILE A 196 13.08 18.72 8.36
N GLY A 197 12.65 19.89 7.89
CA GLY A 197 12.68 21.13 8.67
C GLY A 197 11.87 21.03 9.97
N ARG A 198 10.65 20.50 9.90
CA ARG A 198 9.80 20.25 11.08
C ARG A 198 10.45 19.26 12.05
N PHE A 199 11.10 18.21 11.52
CA PHE A 199 11.81 17.23 12.35
C PHE A 199 13.01 17.88 13.07
N PHE A 200 13.82 18.69 12.39
CA PHE A 200 14.95 19.39 13.01
C PHE A 200 14.54 20.37 14.10
N ALA A 201 13.36 20.96 14.00
CA ALA A 201 12.82 21.86 15.02
C ALA A 201 12.12 21.16 16.18
N ASN A 202 12.00 19.83 16.15
CA ASN A 202 11.17 19.08 17.11
C ASN A 202 11.88 18.91 18.45
N GLU A 203 11.24 19.36 19.54
CA GLU A 203 11.74 19.24 20.92
C GLU A 203 11.33 17.92 21.59
N SER A 204 10.27 17.31 21.12
CA SER A 204 9.69 16.11 21.74
C SER A 204 10.37 14.81 21.28
N VAL A 205 10.87 14.79 20.02
CA VAL A 205 11.61 13.64 19.49
C VAL A 205 12.99 13.60 20.11
N LYS A 206 13.39 12.44 20.65
CA LYS A 206 14.72 12.22 21.25
C LYS A 206 15.56 11.33 20.36
N ILE A 207 16.83 11.75 20.17
CA ILE A 207 17.87 11.03 19.45
C ILE A 207 19.06 10.86 20.40
N ASP A 208 19.41 9.64 20.71
CA ASP A 208 20.44 9.34 21.72
C ASP A 208 20.22 10.13 23.04
N GLY A 209 18.93 10.26 23.45
CA GLY A 209 18.51 10.95 24.67
C GLY A 209 18.43 12.48 24.60
N LYS A 210 18.83 13.10 23.47
CA LYS A 210 18.76 14.56 23.26
C LYS A 210 17.62 14.95 22.34
N PRO A 211 16.98 16.11 22.54
CA PRO A 211 15.97 16.61 21.62
C PRO A 211 16.53 16.79 20.19
N ALA A 212 15.71 16.54 19.18
CA ALA A 212 16.11 16.66 17.77
C ALA A 212 16.59 18.08 17.45
N ASN A 213 15.95 19.13 17.98
CA ASN A 213 16.36 20.50 17.77
C ASN A 213 17.77 20.82 18.34
N GLU A 214 18.23 20.12 19.36
CA GLU A 214 19.62 20.23 19.83
C GLU A 214 20.58 19.46 18.91
N VAL A 215 20.24 18.23 18.55
CA VAL A 215 21.09 17.34 17.72
C VAL A 215 21.33 17.97 16.35
N PHE A 216 20.28 18.52 15.73
CA PHE A 216 20.35 19.16 14.41
C PHE A 216 20.58 20.67 14.44
N SER A 217 20.87 21.25 15.60
CA SER A 217 21.23 22.65 15.71
C SER A 217 22.44 23.00 14.83
N GLY A 218 22.34 24.09 14.07
CA GLY A 218 23.41 24.57 13.19
C GLY A 218 23.59 23.78 11.90
N MET A 219 22.61 22.99 11.50
CA MET A 219 22.56 22.41 10.15
C MET A 219 22.40 23.51 9.10
N THR A 220 23.14 23.37 8.01
CA THR A 220 23.14 24.29 6.87
C THR A 220 22.67 23.56 5.61
N ALA A 221 21.75 24.16 4.87
CA ALA A 221 21.40 23.66 3.53
C ALA A 221 22.61 23.80 2.60
N LYS A 222 22.91 22.77 1.80
CA LYS A 222 24.12 22.76 0.96
C LYS A 222 24.09 23.84 -0.11
N ASP A 223 23.09 23.84 -0.97
CA ASP A 223 23.07 24.72 -2.14
C ASP A 223 21.84 25.64 -2.13
N SER A 224 20.67 25.02 -2.03
CA SER A 224 19.39 25.70 -1.90
C SER A 224 18.45 24.85 -1.08
N VAL A 225 17.44 25.47 -0.54
CA VAL A 225 16.38 24.77 0.23
C VAL A 225 15.70 23.68 -0.59
N SER A 226 15.74 23.79 -1.92
CA SER A 226 15.06 22.86 -2.83
C SER A 226 15.70 21.47 -2.95
N THR A 227 16.92 21.26 -2.44
CA THR A 227 17.59 19.94 -2.55
C THR A 227 17.35 19.00 -1.36
N GLY A 228 16.87 19.52 -0.21
CA GLY A 228 16.67 18.74 1.00
C GLY A 228 17.96 18.16 1.61
N PHE A 229 19.12 18.61 1.16
CA PHE A 229 20.41 18.17 1.68
C PHE A 229 20.98 19.19 2.68
N TYR A 230 21.21 18.72 3.90
CA TYR A 230 21.73 19.52 5.01
C TYR A 230 23.03 18.93 5.52
N TYR A 231 23.96 19.78 5.96
CA TYR A 231 25.22 19.38 6.56
C TYR A 231 25.60 20.27 7.74
N LYS A 232 26.45 19.76 8.60
CA LYS A 232 27.12 20.50 9.67
C LYS A 232 28.58 20.10 9.69
N GLN A 233 29.46 21.05 9.45
CA GLN A 233 30.89 20.85 9.56
C GLN A 233 31.28 20.84 11.03
N LEU A 234 31.85 19.74 11.52
CA LEU A 234 32.25 19.58 12.93
C LEU A 234 33.61 20.14 13.24
N SER A 235 34.50 20.14 12.25
CA SER A 235 35.86 20.72 12.36
C SER A 235 36.32 21.29 11.03
N ALA A 236 37.17 22.30 11.06
CA ALA A 236 37.82 22.78 9.85
C ALA A 236 38.84 21.74 9.35
N PRO A 237 38.98 21.53 8.04
CA PRO A 237 40.04 20.67 7.51
C PRO A 237 41.43 21.32 7.77
N ALA A 238 42.42 20.47 8.05
CA ALA A 238 43.81 20.90 8.21
C ALA A 238 44.42 21.33 6.87
N ASP A 239 43.95 20.78 5.76
CA ASP A 239 44.31 21.08 4.39
C ASP A 239 43.06 21.48 3.60
N THR A 240 43.15 22.56 2.84
CA THR A 240 42.07 23.06 1.99
C THR A 240 42.23 22.69 0.51
N ALA A 241 43.23 21.88 0.18
CA ALA A 241 43.40 21.39 -1.19
C ALA A 241 42.21 20.52 -1.62
N ALA A 242 41.65 20.82 -2.79
CA ALA A 242 40.59 20.02 -3.37
C ALA A 242 41.17 18.69 -3.89
N PHE A 243 40.42 17.62 -3.71
CA PHE A 243 40.75 16.32 -4.34
C PHE A 243 40.68 16.47 -5.87
N SER A 244 41.69 15.91 -6.54
CA SER A 244 41.65 15.86 -8.00
C SER A 244 40.55 14.88 -8.48
N LYS A 245 40.07 15.08 -9.70
CA LYS A 245 39.16 14.14 -10.35
C LYS A 245 39.83 12.75 -10.39
N ASP A 246 39.05 11.72 -10.19
CA ASP A 246 39.49 10.30 -10.21
C ASP A 246 40.43 9.90 -9.05
N THR A 247 40.42 10.63 -7.95
CA THR A 247 41.17 10.29 -6.73
C THR A 247 40.34 9.31 -5.89
N THR A 248 40.97 8.19 -5.47
CA THR A 248 40.38 7.30 -4.47
C THR A 248 40.62 7.89 -3.07
N ILE A 249 39.56 8.02 -2.30
CA ILE A 249 39.61 8.48 -0.91
C ILE A 249 39.12 7.39 0.03
N TYR A 250 39.67 7.33 1.22
CA TYR A 250 39.18 6.47 2.31
C TYR A 250 38.44 7.34 3.32
N ILE A 251 37.23 6.91 3.67
CA ILE A 251 36.41 7.64 4.66
C ILE A 251 35.98 6.69 5.78
N ASN A 252 35.91 7.21 6.99
CA ASN A 252 35.15 6.60 8.07
C ASN A 252 33.78 7.26 8.12
N TYR A 253 32.74 6.43 8.22
CA TYR A 253 31.38 6.93 8.34
C TYR A 253 30.53 6.05 9.27
N THR A 254 29.45 6.62 9.74
CA THR A 254 28.34 5.91 10.39
C THR A 254 27.03 6.46 9.81
N GLY A 255 26.27 5.60 9.15
CA GLY A 255 24.93 5.90 8.66
C GLY A 255 23.90 5.67 9.76
N LYS A 256 23.05 6.68 10.00
CA LYS A 256 21.96 6.62 10.96
C LYS A 256 20.65 7.04 10.33
N LEU A 257 19.55 6.39 10.70
CA LEU A 257 18.22 6.93 10.46
C LEU A 257 17.98 8.16 11.33
N LEU A 258 16.96 8.96 11.01
CA LEU A 258 16.64 10.17 11.78
C LEU A 258 16.26 9.88 13.24
N ASN A 259 15.81 8.67 13.55
CA ASN A 259 15.54 8.22 14.92
C ASN A 259 16.81 7.81 15.72
N GLY A 260 18.01 7.90 15.09
CA GLY A 260 19.29 7.54 15.70
C GLY A 260 19.75 6.11 15.44
N LEU A 261 18.90 5.23 14.89
CA LEU A 261 19.28 3.83 14.61
C LEU A 261 20.41 3.78 13.58
N VAL A 262 21.53 3.12 13.95
CA VAL A 262 22.67 2.89 13.06
C VAL A 262 22.32 1.75 12.09
N PHE A 263 22.36 2.01 10.79
CA PHE A 263 22.11 1.02 9.76
C PHE A 263 23.35 0.57 8.99
N ASP A 264 24.44 1.38 9.02
CA ASP A 264 25.71 1.03 8.38
C ASP A 264 26.87 1.83 9.00
N THR A 265 28.09 1.25 9.02
CA THR A 265 29.28 1.92 9.50
C THR A 265 30.56 1.21 9.06
N THR A 266 31.62 1.98 8.81
CA THR A 266 33.00 1.47 8.63
C THR A 266 33.78 1.35 9.94
N ILE A 267 33.22 1.79 11.07
CA ILE A 267 33.90 1.82 12.36
C ILE A 267 33.57 0.55 13.15
N GLU A 268 34.54 -0.35 13.29
CA GLU A 268 34.39 -1.68 13.91
C GLU A 268 33.69 -1.63 15.28
N ARG A 269 34.07 -0.70 16.16
CA ARG A 269 33.46 -0.56 17.48
C ARG A 269 31.97 -0.23 17.36
N VAL A 270 31.62 0.73 16.46
CA VAL A 270 30.21 1.11 16.24
C VAL A 270 29.41 -0.05 15.66
N ALA A 271 30.02 -0.83 14.76
CA ALA A 271 29.39 -2.02 14.20
C ALA A 271 29.09 -3.07 15.28
N LYS A 272 30.04 -3.31 16.20
CA LYS A 272 29.85 -4.24 17.32
C LYS A 272 28.77 -3.77 18.29
N ASP A 273 28.79 -2.49 18.66
CA ASP A 273 27.82 -1.90 19.60
C ASP A 273 26.37 -1.92 19.05
N ASN A 274 26.19 -1.99 17.73
CA ASN A 274 24.88 -1.99 17.06
C ASN A 274 24.52 -3.32 16.37
N GLY A 275 25.25 -4.41 16.65
CA GLY A 275 24.94 -5.74 16.09
C GLY A 275 25.17 -5.88 14.57
N LEU A 276 25.90 -4.96 13.96
CA LEU A 276 26.18 -4.94 12.50
C LEU A 276 27.50 -5.59 12.14
N TYR A 277 28.31 -5.97 13.14
CA TYR A 277 29.64 -6.51 12.89
C TYR A 277 29.58 -7.91 12.25
N SER A 278 30.32 -8.05 11.14
CA SER A 278 30.57 -9.35 10.50
C SER A 278 32.06 -9.50 10.22
N ALA A 279 32.67 -10.60 10.66
CA ALA A 279 34.10 -10.85 10.54
C ALA A 279 34.66 -10.92 9.11
N GLY A 280 33.82 -10.84 8.10
CA GLY A 280 34.21 -10.84 6.67
C GLY A 280 33.97 -9.51 5.94
N LYS A 281 33.44 -8.49 6.62
CA LYS A 281 33.28 -7.13 6.08
C LYS A 281 34.47 -6.29 6.58
N THR A 282 35.47 -6.13 5.73
CA THR A 282 36.53 -5.12 5.91
C THR A 282 36.29 -3.97 4.95
#